data_3700308cdf68a8acc8a66847ddbd8e10
#
_entry.id   3700308cdf68a8acc8a66847ddbd8e10
#
_cell.length_a   1.000
_cell.length_b   1.000
_cell.length_c   1.000
_cell.angle_alpha   90.00
_cell.angle_beta   90.00
_cell.angle_gamma   90.00
#
_symmetry.space_group_name_H-M   'P 1'
#
loop_
_entity.id
_entity.type
_entity.pdbx_description
1 polymer ?
#
loop_
_entity_poly.entity_id
_entity_poly.type
_entity_poly.pdbx_seq_one_letter_code
_entity_poly.pdbx_strand_id
1 'polypeptide(L)'
;TQQPGSDADTLQMIKMVTEQNDRLSKMVKTLLDMSELQTVGRDEQIIMDDLVDEVLEDLEPLAQEKNIKLIGKCKDITMVGSDILIYRLVYNLVENAIKYNHSGGQVTVTAYKEQKHIYLLVADTGSGIPKELRERVFEPFFSVDKSRSRKLGGVGLGLAVVHEIVRVHDGSITVKSIPSGVTILLVIFN
;
A
#
# COMPACT_ATOMS: atom_id res chain seq x y z
N THR A 1 15.64 -47.09 -18.81
CA THR A 1 14.67 -46.21 -19.47
C THR A 1 14.20 -45.16 -18.46
N GLN A 2 14.85 -44.00 -18.45
CA GLN A 2 14.40 -42.83 -17.74
C GLN A 2 13.12 -42.34 -18.42
N GLN A 3 12.01 -42.24 -17.68
CA GLN A 3 10.87 -41.47 -18.11
C GLN A 3 11.27 -39.97 -18.06
N PRO A 4 11.13 -39.23 -19.14
CA PRO A 4 11.24 -37.78 -19.07
C PRO A 4 10.11 -37.28 -18.16
N GLY A 5 10.46 -36.42 -17.19
CA GLY A 5 9.46 -35.63 -16.46
C GLY A 5 8.53 -35.00 -17.48
N SER A 6 7.21 -35.02 -17.22
CA SER A 6 6.24 -34.56 -18.22
C SER A 6 6.54 -33.08 -18.52
N ASP A 7 6.36 -32.65 -19.78
CA ASP A 7 6.52 -31.25 -20.18
C ASP A 7 5.71 -30.31 -19.27
N ALA A 8 4.62 -30.79 -18.71
CA ALA A 8 3.82 -30.10 -17.72
C ALA A 8 4.58 -29.81 -16.40
N ASP A 9 5.37 -30.78 -15.89
CA ASP A 9 6.14 -30.56 -14.65
C ASP A 9 7.28 -29.55 -14.88
N THR A 10 7.89 -29.61 -16.04
CA THR A 10 8.93 -28.66 -16.44
C THR A 10 8.37 -27.26 -16.59
N LEU A 11 7.22 -27.08 -17.24
CA LEU A 11 6.54 -25.80 -17.38
C LEU A 11 6.12 -25.22 -16.02
N GLN A 12 5.62 -26.07 -15.12
CA GLN A 12 5.25 -25.64 -13.77
C GLN A 12 6.48 -25.19 -12.97
N MET A 13 7.61 -25.87 -13.10
CA MET A 13 8.87 -25.50 -12.45
C MET A 13 9.40 -24.17 -13.00
N ILE A 14 9.39 -23.97 -14.31
CA ILE A 14 9.79 -22.71 -14.95
C ILE A 14 8.91 -21.57 -14.45
N LYS A 15 7.59 -21.76 -14.39
CA LYS A 15 6.66 -20.74 -13.87
C LYS A 15 6.97 -20.38 -12.42
N MET A 16 7.21 -21.38 -11.56
CA MET A 16 7.58 -21.12 -10.15
C MET A 16 8.91 -20.34 -10.05
N VAL A 17 9.92 -20.69 -10.82
CA VAL A 17 11.21 -20.00 -10.82
C VAL A 17 11.05 -18.56 -11.29
N THR A 18 10.27 -18.33 -12.35
CA THR A 18 9.99 -16.97 -12.85
C THR A 18 9.28 -16.13 -11.80
N GLU A 19 8.23 -16.67 -11.16
CA GLU A 19 7.50 -15.98 -10.08
C GLU A 19 8.41 -15.62 -8.88
N GLN A 20 9.34 -16.51 -8.51
CA GLN A 20 10.31 -16.24 -7.44
C GLN A 20 11.33 -15.17 -7.85
N ASN A 21 11.82 -15.22 -9.10
CA ASN A 21 12.75 -14.21 -9.62
C ASN A 21 12.11 -12.82 -9.66
N ASP A 22 10.87 -12.70 -10.14
CA ASP A 22 10.12 -11.45 -10.15
C ASP A 22 9.91 -10.90 -8.72
N ARG A 23 9.64 -11.80 -7.77
CA ARG A 23 9.51 -11.42 -6.38
C ARG A 23 10.82 -10.90 -5.79
N LEU A 24 11.94 -11.57 -6.05
CA LEU A 24 13.27 -11.12 -5.61
C LEU A 24 13.64 -9.78 -6.24
N SER A 25 13.37 -9.60 -7.52
CA SER A 25 13.61 -8.33 -8.23
C SER A 25 12.82 -7.18 -7.62
N LYS A 26 11.54 -7.41 -7.29
CA LYS A 26 10.71 -6.43 -6.57
C LYS A 26 11.27 -6.11 -5.19
N MET A 27 11.76 -7.12 -4.45
CA MET A 27 12.37 -6.90 -3.13
C MET A 27 13.61 -6.01 -3.22
N VAL A 28 14.55 -6.36 -4.11
CA VAL A 28 15.78 -5.60 -4.30
C VAL A 28 15.48 -4.17 -4.72
N LYS A 29 14.59 -3.97 -5.71
CA LYS A 29 14.18 -2.64 -6.14
C LYS A 29 13.59 -1.83 -4.98
N THR A 30 12.68 -2.41 -4.19
CA THR A 30 12.06 -1.70 -3.07
C THR A 30 13.07 -1.33 -1.99
N LEU A 31 14.06 -2.20 -1.70
CA LEU A 31 15.12 -1.91 -0.74
C LEU A 31 16.04 -0.78 -1.22
N LEU A 32 16.39 -0.76 -2.51
CA LEU A 32 17.15 0.34 -3.13
C LEU A 32 16.36 1.65 -3.04
N ASP A 33 15.09 1.63 -3.43
CA ASP A 33 14.20 2.77 -3.32
C ASP A 33 14.11 3.31 -1.87
N MET A 34 14.03 2.42 -0.88
CA MET A 34 14.03 2.84 0.55
C MET A 34 15.34 3.51 0.97
N SER A 35 16.46 3.09 0.43
CA SER A 35 17.77 3.72 0.69
C SER A 35 17.84 5.15 0.13
N GLU A 36 17.14 5.42 -0.98
CA GLU A 36 17.15 6.71 -1.67
C GLU A 36 16.12 7.70 -1.12
N LEU A 37 15.14 7.26 -0.32
CA LEU A 37 14.07 8.14 0.20
C LEU A 37 14.59 9.38 0.94
N GLN A 38 15.75 9.29 1.56
CA GLN A 38 16.33 10.39 2.34
C GLN A 38 16.92 11.49 1.45
N THR A 39 17.27 11.18 0.22
CA THR A 39 17.93 12.11 -0.72
C THR A 39 16.94 12.86 -1.61
N VAL A 40 15.68 12.43 -1.65
CA VAL A 40 14.63 13.07 -2.45
C VAL A 40 14.24 14.42 -1.84
N GLY A 41 14.15 15.47 -2.66
CA GLY A 41 13.65 16.78 -2.27
C GLY A 41 12.22 16.73 -1.75
N ARG A 42 11.87 17.58 -0.79
CA ARG A 42 10.54 17.61 -0.13
C ARG A 42 10.03 19.05 0.02
N ASP A 43 10.23 19.86 -1.00
CA ASP A 43 9.90 21.29 -1.04
C ASP A 43 8.85 21.63 -2.11
N GLU A 44 8.22 20.62 -2.68
CA GLU A 44 7.15 20.77 -3.67
C GLU A 44 5.81 21.09 -2.99
N GLN A 45 4.99 21.92 -3.65
CA GLN A 45 3.60 22.13 -3.25
C GLN A 45 2.73 21.02 -3.87
N ILE A 46 2.08 20.23 -3.05
CA ILE A 46 1.26 19.08 -3.43
C ILE A 46 -0.21 19.43 -3.19
N ILE A 47 -1.01 19.39 -4.25
CA ILE A 47 -2.47 19.49 -4.16
C ILE A 47 -3.01 18.07 -3.90
N MET A 48 -3.48 17.82 -2.69
CA MET A 48 -3.87 16.46 -2.27
C MET A 48 -5.07 15.91 -3.02
N ASP A 49 -5.97 16.77 -3.50
CA ASP A 49 -7.12 16.36 -4.31
C ASP A 49 -6.65 15.74 -5.63
N ASP A 50 -5.81 16.46 -6.38
CA ASP A 50 -5.29 16.01 -7.66
C ASP A 50 -4.47 14.72 -7.52
N LEU A 51 -3.60 14.65 -6.52
CA LEU A 51 -2.77 13.48 -6.26
C LEU A 51 -3.61 12.25 -5.86
N VAL A 52 -4.62 12.43 -5.03
CA VAL A 52 -5.50 11.31 -4.63
C VAL A 52 -6.33 10.83 -5.81
N ASP A 53 -6.87 11.74 -6.62
CA ASP A 53 -7.65 11.40 -7.80
C ASP A 53 -6.80 10.61 -8.81
N GLU A 54 -5.55 11.03 -9.07
CA GLU A 54 -4.58 10.31 -9.91
C GLU A 54 -4.34 8.87 -9.39
N VAL A 55 -4.10 8.71 -8.09
CA VAL A 55 -3.90 7.37 -7.49
C VAL A 55 -5.15 6.51 -7.61
N LEU A 56 -6.34 7.08 -7.41
CA LEU A 56 -7.60 6.32 -7.53
C LEU A 56 -7.87 5.91 -8.98
N GLU A 57 -7.56 6.77 -9.95
CA GLU A 57 -7.66 6.45 -11.39
C GLU A 57 -6.70 5.32 -11.77
N ASP A 58 -5.45 5.35 -11.33
CA ASP A 58 -4.45 4.32 -11.59
C ASP A 58 -4.82 2.95 -10.98
N LEU A 59 -5.52 2.95 -9.83
CA LEU A 59 -5.94 1.75 -9.14
C LEU A 59 -7.36 1.28 -9.48
N GLU A 60 -8.12 2.06 -10.28
CA GLU A 60 -9.49 1.72 -10.69
C GLU A 60 -9.59 0.35 -11.40
N PRO A 61 -8.66 -0.05 -12.32
CA PRO A 61 -8.72 -1.38 -12.94
C PRO A 61 -8.61 -2.51 -11.92
N LEU A 62 -7.72 -2.37 -10.91
CA LEU A 62 -7.55 -3.35 -9.84
C LEU A 62 -8.79 -3.42 -8.93
N ALA A 63 -9.41 -2.28 -8.65
CA ALA A 63 -10.62 -2.20 -7.85
C ALA A 63 -11.82 -2.83 -8.57
N GLN A 64 -11.98 -2.59 -9.88
CA GLN A 64 -13.02 -3.17 -10.72
C GLN A 64 -12.91 -4.70 -10.80
N GLU A 65 -11.69 -5.25 -11.00
CA GLU A 65 -11.44 -6.69 -10.99
C GLU A 65 -11.96 -7.37 -9.71
N LYS A 66 -11.89 -6.66 -8.58
CA LYS A 66 -12.35 -7.15 -7.27
C LYS A 66 -13.74 -6.66 -6.86
N ASN A 67 -14.41 -5.89 -7.73
CA ASN A 67 -15.69 -5.26 -7.42
C ASN A 67 -15.65 -4.42 -6.14
N ILE A 68 -14.64 -3.52 -6.03
CA ILE A 68 -14.43 -2.63 -4.89
C ILE A 68 -14.69 -1.19 -5.33
N LYS A 69 -15.44 -0.45 -4.50
CA LYS A 69 -15.70 0.96 -4.74
C LYS A 69 -14.59 1.83 -4.17
N LEU A 70 -14.00 2.70 -4.99
CA LEU A 70 -13.05 3.73 -4.57
C LEU A 70 -13.78 5.06 -4.35
N ILE A 71 -13.40 5.81 -3.30
CA ILE A 71 -14.00 7.12 -2.96
C ILE A 71 -12.89 8.06 -2.48
N GLY A 72 -12.69 9.18 -3.17
CA GLY A 72 -11.89 10.32 -2.71
C GLY A 72 -12.76 11.33 -1.96
N LYS A 73 -12.26 11.87 -0.86
CA LYS A 73 -12.89 12.93 -0.04
C LYS A 73 -11.83 13.94 0.42
N CYS A 74 -11.07 14.44 -0.52
CA CYS A 74 -10.09 15.48 -0.28
C CYS A 74 -10.62 16.78 -0.86
N LYS A 75 -10.51 17.91 -0.18
CA LYS A 75 -10.92 19.22 -0.70
C LYS A 75 -10.00 20.31 -0.20
N ASP A 76 -9.43 21.04 -1.13
CA ASP A 76 -8.63 22.25 -0.89
C ASP A 76 -7.46 22.03 0.11
N ILE A 77 -6.85 20.84 0.09
CA ILE A 77 -5.71 20.50 0.92
C ILE A 77 -4.43 20.59 0.12
N THR A 78 -3.55 21.50 0.55
CA THR A 78 -2.19 21.61 0.02
C THR A 78 -1.19 21.31 1.12
N MET A 79 -0.19 20.49 0.82
CA MET A 79 0.95 20.21 1.70
C MET A 79 2.27 20.50 0.98
N VAL A 80 3.33 20.66 1.77
CA VAL A 80 4.71 20.72 1.25
C VAL A 80 5.37 19.37 1.50
N GLY A 81 5.97 18.80 0.46
CA GLY A 81 6.59 17.48 0.54
C GLY A 81 7.24 17.07 -0.78
N SER A 82 7.46 15.78 -0.96
CA SER A 82 7.84 15.21 -2.25
C SER A 82 6.61 14.58 -2.90
N ASP A 83 6.20 15.09 -4.05
CA ASP A 83 5.05 14.63 -4.81
C ASP A 83 5.13 13.12 -5.08
N ILE A 84 6.25 12.66 -5.63
CA ILE A 84 6.49 11.24 -5.93
C ILE A 84 6.42 10.32 -4.70
N LEU A 85 6.88 10.81 -3.54
CA LEU A 85 6.84 10.01 -2.31
C LEU A 85 5.42 9.97 -1.71
N ILE A 86 4.70 11.09 -1.71
CA ILE A 86 3.32 11.13 -1.24
C ILE A 86 2.40 10.33 -2.16
N TYR A 87 2.57 10.44 -3.49
CA TYR A 87 1.89 9.57 -4.44
C TYR A 87 2.13 8.08 -4.09
N ARG A 88 3.39 7.68 -3.92
CA ARG A 88 3.76 6.30 -3.56
C ARG A 88 3.18 5.84 -2.23
N LEU A 89 3.08 6.74 -1.25
CA LEU A 89 2.45 6.48 0.04
C LEU A 89 0.97 6.17 -0.14
N VAL A 90 0.22 7.07 -0.82
CA VAL A 90 -1.22 6.89 -1.06
C VAL A 90 -1.48 5.63 -1.88
N TYR A 91 -0.70 5.42 -2.95
CA TYR A 91 -0.80 4.23 -3.80
C TYR A 91 -0.65 2.94 -3.01
N ASN A 92 0.39 2.81 -2.16
CA ASN A 92 0.60 1.61 -1.34
C ASN A 92 -0.52 1.38 -0.33
N LEU A 93 -1.05 2.44 0.28
CA LEU A 93 -2.16 2.34 1.22
C LEU A 93 -3.44 1.86 0.53
N VAL A 94 -3.81 2.48 -0.60
CA VAL A 94 -5.02 2.15 -1.37
C VAL A 94 -4.89 0.76 -2.00
N GLU A 95 -3.73 0.41 -2.59
CA GLU A 95 -3.47 -0.92 -3.15
C GLU A 95 -3.64 -2.01 -2.10
N ASN A 96 -3.11 -1.81 -0.89
CA ASN A 96 -3.30 -2.74 0.22
C ASN A 96 -4.77 -2.83 0.64
N ALA A 97 -5.47 -1.71 0.73
CA ALA A 97 -6.89 -1.65 1.06
C ALA A 97 -7.75 -2.42 0.05
N ILE A 98 -7.39 -2.39 -1.25
CA ILE A 98 -8.04 -3.19 -2.30
C ILE A 98 -7.65 -4.67 -2.18
N LYS A 99 -6.37 -4.98 -2.01
CA LYS A 99 -5.84 -6.36 -1.96
C LYS A 99 -6.46 -7.19 -0.83
N TYR A 100 -6.66 -6.58 0.33
CA TYR A 100 -7.15 -7.25 1.54
C TYR A 100 -8.63 -7.04 1.81
N ASN A 101 -9.35 -6.40 0.89
CA ASN A 101 -10.80 -6.25 0.93
C ASN A 101 -11.55 -7.52 0.49
N HIS A 102 -12.86 -7.48 0.63
CA HIS A 102 -13.81 -8.46 0.07
C HIS A 102 -14.53 -7.89 -1.16
N SER A 103 -15.05 -8.75 -2.02
CA SER A 103 -15.88 -8.31 -3.15
C SER A 103 -17.12 -7.56 -2.68
N GLY A 104 -17.44 -6.44 -3.34
CA GLY A 104 -18.50 -5.52 -2.94
C GLY A 104 -18.09 -4.56 -1.82
N GLY A 105 -16.83 -4.59 -1.40
CA GLY A 105 -16.30 -3.67 -0.38
C GLY A 105 -16.02 -2.26 -0.91
N GLN A 106 -15.48 -1.44 -0.02
CA GLN A 106 -15.19 -0.04 -0.31
C GLN A 106 -13.84 0.37 0.27
N VAL A 107 -13.16 1.28 -0.43
CA VAL A 107 -11.99 2.02 0.07
C VAL A 107 -12.29 3.50 -0.02
N THR A 108 -12.06 4.22 1.05
CA THR A 108 -12.26 5.67 1.12
C THR A 108 -10.95 6.34 1.51
N VAL A 109 -10.48 7.27 0.69
CA VAL A 109 -9.36 8.16 0.99
C VAL A 109 -9.91 9.50 1.41
N THR A 110 -9.49 10.00 2.57
CA THR A 110 -9.92 11.30 3.10
C THR A 110 -8.70 12.09 3.50
N ALA A 111 -8.58 13.33 3.03
CA ALA A 111 -7.60 14.28 3.54
C ALA A 111 -8.32 15.51 4.10
N TYR A 112 -7.85 16.00 5.24
CA TYR A 112 -8.33 17.24 5.85
C TYR A 112 -7.22 17.89 6.68
N LYS A 113 -7.36 19.19 6.90
CA LYS A 113 -6.46 19.95 7.75
C LYS A 113 -7.15 20.32 9.05
N GLU A 114 -6.49 20.07 10.16
CA GLU A 114 -6.92 20.51 11.47
C GLU A 114 -5.76 21.21 12.18
N GLN A 115 -5.94 22.48 12.50
CA GLN A 115 -4.91 23.36 13.04
C GLN A 115 -3.69 23.42 12.06
N LYS A 116 -2.52 22.91 12.48
CA LYS A 116 -1.31 22.86 11.64
C LYS A 116 -1.09 21.48 11.02
N HIS A 117 -1.86 20.47 11.38
CA HIS A 117 -1.63 19.11 10.91
C HIS A 117 -2.52 18.77 9.72
N ILE A 118 -1.97 18.01 8.81
CA ILE A 118 -2.70 17.40 7.70
C ILE A 118 -2.91 15.94 8.03
N TYR A 119 -4.17 15.52 7.96
CA TYR A 119 -4.60 14.16 8.22
C TYR A 119 -4.95 13.49 6.90
N LEU A 120 -4.33 12.35 6.63
CA LEU A 120 -4.67 11.48 5.52
C LEU A 120 -5.16 10.14 6.08
N LEU A 121 -6.38 9.76 5.74
CA LEU A 121 -7.01 8.52 6.17
C LEU A 121 -7.31 7.65 4.96
N VAL A 122 -6.86 6.41 5.00
CA VAL A 122 -7.30 5.37 4.05
C VAL A 122 -8.11 4.34 4.85
N ALA A 123 -9.41 4.31 4.61
CA ALA A 123 -10.35 3.41 5.29
C ALA A 123 -10.84 2.33 4.34
N ASP A 124 -10.80 1.07 4.77
CA ASP A 124 -11.29 -0.07 4.01
C ASP A 124 -12.29 -0.91 4.82
N THR A 125 -13.17 -1.60 4.12
CA THR A 125 -14.15 -2.53 4.70
C THR A 125 -13.66 -3.98 4.68
N GLY A 126 -12.36 -4.21 4.59
CA GLY A 126 -11.76 -5.52 4.41
C GLY A 126 -11.68 -6.38 5.67
N SER A 127 -10.72 -7.30 5.69
CA SER A 127 -10.56 -8.28 6.77
C SER A 127 -10.06 -7.69 8.10
N GLY A 128 -9.63 -6.44 8.10
CA GLY A 128 -9.07 -5.79 9.28
C GLY A 128 -7.66 -6.24 9.65
N ILE A 129 -7.08 -5.58 10.64
CA ILE A 129 -5.78 -5.92 11.22
C ILE A 129 -5.97 -6.19 12.72
N PRO A 130 -5.63 -7.42 13.18
CA PRO A 130 -5.69 -7.76 14.60
C PRO A 130 -4.92 -6.76 15.47
N LYS A 131 -5.44 -6.45 16.65
CA LYS A 131 -4.88 -5.41 17.51
C LYS A 131 -3.41 -5.63 17.84
N GLU A 132 -3.04 -6.86 18.10
CA GLU A 132 -1.70 -7.31 18.45
C GLU A 132 -0.68 -7.25 17.30
N LEU A 133 -1.16 -7.07 16.06
CA LEU A 133 -0.31 -7.01 14.87
C LEU A 133 -0.18 -5.60 14.28
N ARG A 134 -0.92 -4.61 14.80
CA ARG A 134 -1.02 -3.25 14.22
C ARG A 134 0.31 -2.49 14.20
N GLU A 135 1.18 -2.71 15.14
CA GLU A 135 2.52 -2.12 15.14
C GLU A 135 3.45 -2.87 14.18
N ARG A 136 3.29 -4.18 14.11
CA ARG A 136 4.14 -5.05 13.31
C ARG A 136 3.88 -5.01 11.81
N VAL A 137 2.72 -4.53 11.37
CA VAL A 137 2.42 -4.46 9.93
C VAL A 137 3.34 -3.51 9.17
N PHE A 138 4.05 -2.62 9.87
CA PHE A 138 5.05 -1.72 9.30
C PHE A 138 6.46 -2.32 9.25
N GLU A 139 6.68 -3.50 9.88
CA GLU A 139 7.96 -4.20 9.80
C GLU A 139 8.20 -4.70 8.35
N PRO A 140 9.40 -4.54 7.79
CA PRO A 140 9.74 -5.13 6.48
C PRO A 140 9.49 -6.64 6.44
N PHE A 141 8.96 -7.14 5.34
CA PHE A 141 8.63 -8.56 5.10
C PHE A 141 7.56 -9.15 6.02
N PHE A 142 6.91 -8.33 6.83
CA PHE A 142 5.81 -8.79 7.67
C PHE A 142 4.52 -8.92 6.86
N SER A 143 3.73 -9.95 7.20
CA SER A 143 2.39 -10.15 6.68
C SER A 143 1.54 -10.85 7.72
N VAL A 144 0.30 -10.38 7.92
CA VAL A 144 -0.69 -10.99 8.82
C VAL A 144 -1.01 -12.42 8.40
N ASP A 145 -1.14 -12.67 7.09
CA ASP A 145 -1.33 -13.99 6.50
C ASP A 145 -0.34 -14.20 5.34
N LYS A 146 0.72 -14.97 5.61
CA LYS A 146 1.76 -15.28 4.64
C LYS A 146 1.27 -16.08 3.44
N SER A 147 0.21 -16.88 3.59
CA SER A 147 -0.35 -17.70 2.52
C SER A 147 -1.15 -16.84 1.54
N ARG A 148 -2.01 -15.98 2.06
CA ARG A 148 -2.82 -15.02 1.29
C ARG A 148 -1.94 -13.98 0.62
N SER A 149 -0.97 -13.44 1.35
CA SER A 149 -0.02 -12.44 0.81
C SER A 149 0.76 -13.00 -0.38
N ARG A 150 1.25 -14.24 -0.31
CA ARG A 150 1.94 -14.89 -1.44
C ARG A 150 1.05 -15.05 -2.67
N LYS A 151 -0.20 -15.47 -2.49
CA LYS A 151 -1.17 -15.60 -3.59
C LYS A 151 -1.49 -14.25 -4.26
N LEU A 152 -1.44 -13.16 -3.51
CA LEU A 152 -1.67 -11.80 -4.01
C LEU A 152 -0.39 -11.09 -4.50
N GLY A 153 0.73 -11.82 -4.62
CA GLY A 153 2.01 -11.27 -5.07
C GLY A 153 2.67 -10.29 -4.08
N GLY A 154 2.19 -10.26 -2.84
CA GLY A 154 2.70 -9.37 -1.82
C GLY A 154 4.05 -9.83 -1.26
N VAL A 155 4.97 -8.86 -1.08
CA VAL A 155 6.31 -9.07 -0.52
C VAL A 155 6.39 -8.68 0.95
N GLY A 156 5.40 -7.91 1.44
CA GLY A 156 5.40 -7.37 2.80
C GLY A 156 6.29 -6.14 2.96
N LEU A 157 6.52 -5.39 1.90
CA LEU A 157 7.34 -4.16 1.91
C LEU A 157 6.50 -2.88 1.78
N GLY A 158 5.27 -2.95 1.26
CA GLY A 158 4.46 -1.77 0.98
C GLY A 158 4.25 -0.87 2.20
N LEU A 159 3.81 -1.43 3.33
CA LEU A 159 3.61 -0.64 4.56
C LEU A 159 4.92 -0.21 5.23
N ALA A 160 6.01 -0.96 5.06
CA ALA A 160 7.33 -0.52 5.51
C ALA A 160 7.82 0.72 4.73
N VAL A 161 7.60 0.75 3.40
CA VAL A 161 7.86 1.93 2.56
C VAL A 161 7.00 3.11 3.01
N VAL A 162 5.70 2.89 3.24
CA VAL A 162 4.79 3.92 3.75
C VAL A 162 5.31 4.51 5.06
N HIS A 163 5.70 3.66 6.01
CA HIS A 163 6.25 4.10 7.30
C HIS A 163 7.51 4.97 7.13
N GLU A 164 8.41 4.58 6.24
CA GLU A 164 9.63 5.34 5.99
C GLU A 164 9.32 6.68 5.28
N ILE A 165 8.39 6.71 4.31
CA ILE A 165 7.95 7.96 3.67
C ILE A 165 7.35 8.93 4.70
N VAL A 166 6.50 8.43 5.59
CA VAL A 166 5.92 9.23 6.68
C VAL A 166 7.01 9.79 7.59
N ARG A 167 8.00 8.96 7.94
CA ARG A 167 9.13 9.35 8.79
C ARG A 167 9.99 10.47 8.17
N VAL A 168 10.28 10.40 6.86
CA VAL A 168 11.09 11.43 6.19
C VAL A 168 10.31 12.74 5.95
N HIS A 169 9.00 12.73 6.12
CA HIS A 169 8.13 13.91 6.12
C HIS A 169 7.74 14.36 7.55
N ASP A 170 8.48 13.94 8.58
CA ASP A 170 8.25 14.28 9.99
C ASP A 170 6.82 13.98 10.49
N GLY A 171 6.18 12.99 9.87
CA GLY A 171 4.83 12.57 10.17
C GLY A 171 4.76 11.36 11.12
N SER A 172 3.55 10.91 11.36
CA SER A 172 3.24 9.68 12.08
C SER A 172 2.16 8.87 11.39
N ILE A 173 2.21 7.54 11.54
CA ILE A 173 1.19 6.63 11.00
C ILE A 173 0.71 5.68 12.07
N THR A 174 -0.60 5.43 12.10
CA THR A 174 -1.23 4.49 13.02
C THR A 174 -2.33 3.68 12.34
N VAL A 175 -2.55 2.45 12.83
CA VAL A 175 -3.69 1.62 12.45
C VAL A 175 -4.80 1.77 13.48
N LYS A 176 -5.98 2.19 13.02
CA LYS A 176 -7.21 2.20 13.81
C LYS A 176 -8.19 1.20 13.21
N SER A 177 -8.97 0.53 14.04
CA SER A 177 -10.07 -0.33 13.59
C SER A 177 -11.29 0.03 14.43
N ILE A 178 -12.41 0.21 13.76
CA ILE A 178 -13.68 0.48 14.41
C ILE A 178 -14.52 -0.80 14.51
N PRO A 179 -15.45 -0.88 15.47
CA PRO A 179 -16.25 -2.09 15.70
C PRO A 179 -17.05 -2.59 14.49
N SER A 180 -17.30 -1.74 13.50
CA SER A 180 -17.96 -2.10 12.23
C SER A 180 -17.11 -2.92 11.27
N GLY A 181 -15.87 -3.28 11.64
CA GLY A 181 -14.95 -4.04 10.78
C GLY A 181 -14.12 -3.16 9.82
N VAL A 182 -14.27 -1.84 9.89
CA VAL A 182 -13.47 -0.93 9.05
C VAL A 182 -12.07 -0.77 9.62
N THR A 183 -11.04 -0.93 8.76
CA THR A 183 -9.66 -0.59 9.07
C THR A 183 -9.35 0.82 8.56
N ILE A 184 -8.69 1.61 9.36
CA ILE A 184 -8.25 2.97 9.00
C ILE A 184 -6.73 3.04 9.22
N LEU A 185 -6.00 3.32 8.15
CA LEU A 185 -4.61 3.75 8.21
C LEU A 185 -4.63 5.29 8.25
N LEU A 186 -4.24 5.84 9.39
CA LEU A 186 -4.22 7.28 9.65
C LEU A 186 -2.78 7.77 9.62
N VAL A 187 -2.49 8.67 8.69
CA VAL A 187 -1.24 9.42 8.59
C VAL A 187 -1.46 10.85 9.03
N ILE A 188 -0.53 11.40 9.79
CA ILE A 188 -0.55 12.79 10.26
C ILE A 188 0.78 13.42 9.85
N PHE A 189 0.71 14.53 9.10
CA PHE A 189 1.85 15.38 8.76
C PHE A 189 1.82 16.66 9.59
N ASN A 190 3.01 17.14 9.98
CA ASN A 190 3.19 18.33 10.82
C ASN A 190 3.33 19.62 9.99
#